data_cceca5a1f8afacb9ebed6ac2acd481a2
#
_entry.id   cceca5a1f8afacb9ebed6ac2acd481a2
#
_cell.length_a   1.000
_cell.length_b   1.000
_cell.length_c   1.000
_cell.angle_alpha   90.00
_cell.angle_beta   90.00
_cell.angle_gamma   90.00
#
_symmetry.space_group_name_H-M   'P 1'
#
loop_
_entity.id
_entity.type
_entity.pdbx_description
1 polymer ?
#
loop_
_entity_poly.entity_id
_entity_poly.type
_entity_poly.pdbx_seq_one_letter_code
_entity_poly.pdbx_strand_id
1 'polypeptide(L)'
;MRKKLWIYLALLVVIPGLLFTVSCAKKVTQAEPSAEEIVAEPEVDNAARIAEEKAAQEEAARQWEMASEEDIADQAQAEAAAKEEALMQELAAAKQMFENEDIHFDFDSSALQPMAREVLQRKADFLFELVDASIIIEGHCDERGTEAYNIALGDRRAESAKAFLVDIGIDPSRMTTISYGEERPVDPASNAEAWAKNRRVHFVIE
;
A
#
# COMPACT_ATOMS: atom_id res chain seq x y z
N MET A 1 -7.09 12.26 -21.36
CA MET A 1 -8.54 12.37 -21.24
C MET A 1 -9.28 11.30 -22.04
N ARG A 2 -9.11 10.00 -21.79
CA ARG A 2 -9.75 8.90 -22.57
C ARG A 2 -9.95 7.58 -21.80
N LYS A 3 -10.03 7.61 -20.45
CA LYS A 3 -10.20 6.38 -19.62
C LYS A 3 -11.41 6.42 -18.67
N LYS A 4 -12.38 7.31 -18.83
CA LYS A 4 -13.57 7.39 -17.95
C LYS A 4 -14.90 7.05 -18.62
N LEU A 5 -14.91 6.42 -19.79
CA LEU A 5 -16.14 6.13 -20.55
C LEU A 5 -16.57 4.64 -20.54
N TRP A 6 -15.97 3.78 -19.75
CA TRP A 6 -16.26 2.33 -19.75
C TRP A 6 -17.03 1.81 -18.53
N ILE A 7 -17.38 2.68 -17.58
CA ILE A 7 -18.04 2.27 -16.33
C ILE A 7 -19.57 2.40 -16.38
N TYR A 8 -20.15 3.07 -17.40
CA TYR A 8 -21.61 3.27 -17.49
C TYR A 8 -22.37 2.30 -18.42
N LEU A 9 -21.73 1.25 -18.93
CA LEU A 9 -22.38 0.32 -19.87
C LEU A 9 -22.76 -1.05 -19.27
N ALA A 10 -22.65 -1.26 -17.96
CA ALA A 10 -22.89 -2.55 -17.32
C ALA A 10 -24.16 -2.62 -16.44
N LEU A 11 -25.08 -1.65 -16.51
CA LEU A 11 -26.22 -1.57 -15.57
C LEU A 11 -27.56 -1.51 -16.29
N LEU A 12 -27.75 -2.24 -17.39
CA LEU A 12 -29.02 -2.22 -18.14
C LEU A 12 -29.35 -3.56 -18.80
N VAL A 13 -29.23 -4.67 -18.05
CA VAL A 13 -29.90 -5.94 -18.42
C VAL A 13 -30.16 -6.70 -17.12
N VAL A 14 -31.38 -6.71 -16.66
CA VAL A 14 -32.13 -7.82 -16.05
C VAL A 14 -33.39 -7.25 -15.44
N ILE A 15 -34.48 -7.22 -16.17
CA ILE A 15 -35.82 -7.60 -15.73
C ILE A 15 -36.60 -7.92 -17.00
N PRO A 16 -36.96 -9.18 -17.25
CA PRO A 16 -38.30 -9.42 -17.76
C PRO A 16 -39.01 -10.46 -16.92
N GLY A 17 -40.14 -10.08 -16.40
CA GLY A 17 -41.37 -10.72 -16.73
C GLY A 17 -41.66 -12.07 -16.08
N LEU A 18 -42.61 -12.07 -15.13
CA LEU A 18 -43.43 -13.23 -14.88
C LEU A 18 -44.83 -12.75 -14.54
N LEU A 19 -45.59 -12.47 -15.61
CA LEU A 19 -47.06 -12.48 -15.58
C LEU A 19 -47.50 -13.80 -16.22
N PHE A 20 -47.90 -14.74 -15.41
CA PHE A 20 -48.78 -15.85 -15.82
C PHE A 20 -49.99 -15.93 -14.90
N THR A 21 -51.05 -15.30 -15.34
CA THR A 21 -52.41 -15.60 -14.89
C THR A 21 -52.91 -16.77 -15.68
N VAL A 22 -53.08 -17.90 -15.04
CA VAL A 22 -53.92 -18.99 -15.59
C VAL A 22 -55.21 -19.05 -14.77
N SER A 23 -56.27 -18.49 -15.36
CA SER A 23 -57.65 -18.71 -14.95
C SER A 23 -58.13 -20.05 -15.51
N CYS A 24 -58.47 -20.97 -14.62
CA CYS A 24 -59.31 -22.11 -14.99
C CYS A 24 -60.56 -22.12 -14.11
N ALA A 25 -61.63 -21.63 -14.69
CA ALA A 25 -62.96 -21.81 -14.15
C ALA A 25 -63.39 -23.28 -14.28
N LYS A 26 -63.68 -23.92 -13.18
CA LYS A 26 -64.36 -25.22 -13.16
C LYS A 26 -65.68 -25.06 -12.43
N LYS A 27 -66.75 -25.28 -13.20
CA LYS A 27 -68.14 -25.28 -12.85
C LYS A 27 -68.40 -26.37 -11.80
N VAL A 28 -68.91 -26.02 -10.62
CA VAL A 28 -69.39 -27.01 -9.61
C VAL A 28 -70.84 -26.84 -9.47
N THR A 29 -71.47 -27.99 -9.65
CA THR A 29 -72.88 -28.27 -9.51
C THR A 29 -73.28 -28.23 -8.01
N GLN A 30 -74.44 -27.59 -7.72
CA GLN A 30 -75.07 -27.54 -6.41
C GLN A 30 -75.53 -28.96 -5.97
N ALA A 31 -75.24 -29.30 -4.74
CA ALA A 31 -75.95 -30.27 -3.96
C ALA A 31 -76.18 -29.68 -2.56
N GLU A 32 -77.40 -29.64 -2.13
CA GLU A 32 -77.94 -29.12 -0.85
C GLU A 32 -77.63 -30.03 0.38
N PRO A 33 -77.83 -29.52 1.60
CA PRO A 33 -76.98 -29.73 2.73
C PRO A 33 -77.43 -30.84 3.67
N SER A 34 -76.42 -31.47 4.24
CA SER A 34 -76.59 -32.25 5.45
C SER A 34 -75.98 -31.48 6.62
N ALA A 35 -76.77 -31.18 7.63
CA ALA A 35 -76.36 -30.54 8.87
C ALA A 35 -75.42 -31.49 9.64
N GLU A 36 -74.16 -31.12 9.74
CA GLU A 36 -73.28 -31.68 10.74
C GLU A 36 -72.61 -30.55 11.54
N GLU A 37 -72.63 -30.80 12.80
CA GLU A 37 -72.26 -30.12 13.99
C GLU A 37 -70.99 -29.31 13.85
N ILE A 38 -71.06 -27.96 13.95
CA ILE A 38 -69.88 -27.06 14.01
C ILE A 38 -69.37 -27.20 15.45
N VAL A 39 -68.32 -28.03 15.58
CA VAL A 39 -67.42 -27.95 16.74
C VAL A 39 -66.57 -26.67 16.57
N ALA A 40 -66.91 -25.68 17.40
CA ALA A 40 -66.09 -24.45 17.48
C ALA A 40 -64.69 -24.80 18.03
N GLU A 41 -63.71 -24.86 17.19
CA GLU A 41 -62.31 -24.79 17.64
C GLU A 41 -62.03 -23.40 18.28
N PRO A 42 -61.29 -23.37 19.38
CA PRO A 42 -61.07 -22.12 20.10
C PRO A 42 -60.16 -21.14 19.26
N GLU A 43 -60.79 -20.04 18.86
CA GLU A 43 -60.10 -18.92 18.14
C GLU A 43 -59.01 -18.25 18.97
N VAL A 44 -58.74 -18.69 20.20
CA VAL A 44 -57.82 -18.02 21.15
C VAL A 44 -56.34 -18.32 20.91
N ASP A 45 -56.01 -19.38 20.16
CA ASP A 45 -54.61 -19.83 20.01
C ASP A 45 -53.89 -19.26 18.75
N ASN A 46 -54.65 -18.74 17.80
CA ASN A 46 -54.09 -18.33 16.53
C ASN A 46 -53.42 -16.92 16.58
N ALA A 47 -53.99 -16.03 17.40
CA ALA A 47 -53.40 -14.67 17.54
C ALA A 47 -52.11 -14.69 18.35
N ALA A 48 -52.00 -15.55 19.36
CA ALA A 48 -50.77 -15.72 20.13
C ALA A 48 -49.64 -16.33 19.29
N ARG A 49 -49.95 -17.33 18.45
CA ARG A 49 -48.97 -17.93 17.51
C ARG A 49 -48.48 -16.95 16.45
N ILE A 50 -49.36 -16.13 15.88
CA ILE A 50 -49.00 -15.09 14.91
C ILE A 50 -48.11 -14.03 15.55
N ALA A 51 -48.39 -13.65 16.80
CA ALA A 51 -47.56 -12.70 17.55
C ALA A 51 -46.16 -13.25 17.85
N GLU A 52 -46.09 -14.54 18.21
CA GLU A 52 -44.82 -15.23 18.48
C GLU A 52 -43.97 -15.42 17.19
N GLU A 53 -44.60 -15.83 16.08
CA GLU A 53 -43.92 -15.90 14.77
C GLU A 53 -43.42 -14.55 14.31
N LYS A 54 -44.17 -13.47 14.52
CA LYS A 54 -43.75 -12.12 14.16
C LYS A 54 -42.57 -11.64 15.02
N ALA A 55 -42.62 -11.92 16.33
CA ALA A 55 -41.53 -11.60 17.24
C ALA A 55 -40.25 -12.36 16.87
N ALA A 56 -40.37 -13.66 16.53
CA ALA A 56 -39.25 -14.46 16.07
C ALA A 56 -38.65 -13.96 14.72
N GLN A 57 -39.48 -13.50 13.80
CA GLN A 57 -39.03 -12.92 12.53
C GLN A 57 -38.33 -11.58 12.74
N GLU A 58 -38.85 -10.74 13.64
CA GLU A 58 -38.18 -9.45 13.98
C GLU A 58 -36.85 -9.68 14.68
N GLU A 59 -36.72 -10.67 15.54
CA GLU A 59 -35.49 -11.03 16.21
C GLU A 59 -34.45 -11.59 15.20
N ALA A 60 -34.88 -12.49 14.32
CA ALA A 60 -34.03 -13.02 13.26
C ALA A 60 -33.55 -11.92 12.29
N ALA A 61 -34.41 -10.96 11.96
CA ALA A 61 -34.04 -9.82 11.13
C ALA A 61 -32.99 -8.94 11.82
N ARG A 62 -33.12 -8.67 13.12
CA ARG A 62 -32.10 -7.92 13.89
C ARG A 62 -30.76 -8.66 13.98
N GLN A 63 -30.80 -9.97 14.19
CA GLN A 63 -29.60 -10.79 14.24
C GLN A 63 -28.87 -10.78 12.87
N TRP A 64 -29.63 -10.86 11.78
CA TRP A 64 -29.08 -10.75 10.43
C TRP A 64 -28.47 -9.37 10.14
N GLU A 65 -29.13 -8.30 10.56
CA GLU A 65 -28.64 -6.93 10.40
C GLU A 65 -27.35 -6.72 11.18
N MET A 66 -27.29 -7.16 12.44
CA MET A 66 -26.09 -7.10 13.27
C MET A 66 -24.93 -7.91 12.68
N ALA A 67 -25.18 -9.14 12.21
CA ALA A 67 -24.18 -9.98 11.59
C ALA A 67 -23.64 -9.35 10.28
N SER A 68 -24.51 -8.72 9.49
CA SER A 68 -24.10 -8.04 8.27
C SER A 68 -23.26 -6.78 8.54
N GLU A 69 -23.55 -6.05 9.62
CA GLU A 69 -22.75 -4.89 10.03
C GLU A 69 -21.35 -5.32 10.54
N GLU A 70 -21.27 -6.42 11.28
CA GLU A 70 -20.02 -7.00 11.75
C GLU A 70 -19.15 -7.48 10.58
N ASP A 71 -19.72 -8.21 9.61
CA ASP A 71 -19.01 -8.64 8.40
C ASP A 71 -18.47 -7.46 7.58
N ILE A 72 -19.23 -6.37 7.47
CA ILE A 72 -18.79 -5.14 6.77
C ILE A 72 -17.66 -4.46 7.54
N ALA A 73 -17.74 -4.40 8.87
CA ALA A 73 -16.70 -3.81 9.70
C ALA A 73 -15.40 -4.62 9.63
N ASP A 74 -15.49 -5.94 9.68
CA ASP A 74 -14.33 -6.83 9.56
C ASP A 74 -13.67 -6.72 8.18
N GLN A 75 -14.48 -6.66 7.11
CA GLN A 75 -13.95 -6.44 5.76
C GLN A 75 -13.26 -5.08 5.62
N ALA A 76 -13.83 -4.03 6.19
CA ALA A 76 -13.23 -2.70 6.17
C ALA A 76 -11.91 -2.65 6.94
N GLN A 77 -11.83 -3.33 8.09
CA GLN A 77 -10.58 -3.45 8.86
C GLN A 77 -9.52 -4.26 8.10
N ALA A 78 -9.90 -5.37 7.49
CA ALA A 78 -8.99 -6.19 6.69
C ALA A 78 -8.47 -5.43 5.47
N GLU A 79 -9.32 -4.64 4.80
CA GLU A 79 -8.91 -3.81 3.68
C GLU A 79 -7.98 -2.66 4.12
N ALA A 80 -8.24 -2.04 5.27
CA ALA A 80 -7.38 -1.01 5.84
C ALA A 80 -6.00 -1.57 6.22
N ALA A 81 -5.96 -2.74 6.88
CA ALA A 81 -4.70 -3.42 7.23
C ALA A 81 -3.90 -3.83 5.97
N ALA A 82 -4.56 -4.34 4.93
CA ALA A 82 -3.92 -4.69 3.68
C ALA A 82 -3.33 -3.45 2.94
N LYS A 83 -4.02 -2.31 3.00
CA LYS A 83 -3.50 -1.05 2.44
C LYS A 83 -2.30 -0.53 3.22
N GLU A 84 -2.33 -0.62 4.54
CA GLU A 84 -1.22 -0.23 5.41
C GLU A 84 0.01 -1.10 5.14
N GLU A 85 -0.18 -2.43 5.05
CA GLU A 85 0.89 -3.36 4.72
C GLU A 85 1.49 -3.08 3.33
N ALA A 86 0.66 -2.83 2.33
CA ALA A 86 1.11 -2.48 0.98
C ALA A 86 1.92 -1.17 0.97
N LEU A 87 1.48 -0.16 1.71
CA LEU A 87 2.21 1.10 1.84
C LEU A 87 3.56 0.91 2.53
N MET A 88 3.62 0.09 3.58
CA MET A 88 4.87 -0.23 4.27
C MET A 88 5.84 -0.99 3.37
N GLN A 89 5.35 -1.92 2.55
CA GLN A 89 6.17 -2.63 1.56
C GLN A 89 6.70 -1.69 0.46
N GLU A 90 5.88 -0.78 -0.03
CA GLU A 90 6.29 0.23 -1.00
C GLU A 90 7.37 1.16 -0.43
N LEU A 91 7.19 1.64 0.80
CA LEU A 91 8.17 2.45 1.49
C LEU A 91 9.49 1.70 1.73
N ALA A 92 9.42 0.43 2.13
CA ALA A 92 10.61 -0.40 2.31
C ALA A 92 11.36 -0.62 1.00
N ALA A 93 10.65 -0.85 -0.11
CA ALA A 93 11.25 -0.98 -1.44
C ALA A 93 11.91 0.33 -1.89
N ALA A 94 11.24 1.46 -1.69
CA ALA A 94 11.78 2.78 -2.01
C ALA A 94 13.03 3.11 -1.18
N LYS A 95 13.04 2.75 0.11
CA LYS A 95 14.21 2.86 0.98
C LYS A 95 15.38 2.02 0.47
N GLN A 96 15.15 0.77 0.10
CA GLN A 96 16.17 -0.09 -0.49
C GLN A 96 16.73 0.46 -1.80
N MET A 97 15.88 1.01 -2.67
CA MET A 97 16.34 1.65 -3.91
C MET A 97 17.20 2.88 -3.61
N PHE A 98 16.82 3.68 -2.63
CA PHE A 98 17.59 4.83 -2.18
C PHE A 98 18.99 4.42 -1.68
N GLU A 99 19.07 3.39 -0.83
CA GLU A 99 20.34 2.92 -0.24
C GLU A 99 21.24 2.21 -1.26
N ASN A 100 20.66 1.43 -2.18
CA ASN A 100 21.44 0.64 -3.15
C ASN A 100 22.00 1.44 -4.33
N GLU A 101 21.62 2.70 -4.51
CA GLU A 101 22.11 3.51 -5.62
C GLU A 101 23.25 4.45 -5.14
N ASP A 102 24.49 4.00 -5.33
CA ASP A 102 25.68 4.79 -5.03
C ASP A 102 25.98 5.83 -6.11
N ILE A 103 26.72 6.88 -5.74
CA ILE A 103 27.34 7.80 -6.70
C ILE A 103 28.83 7.52 -6.79
N HIS A 104 29.38 7.54 -8.01
CA HIS A 104 30.76 7.21 -8.28
C HIS A 104 31.60 8.42 -8.68
N PHE A 105 32.91 8.31 -8.44
CA PHE A 105 33.88 9.39 -8.69
C PHE A 105 35.02 8.91 -9.53
N ASP A 106 35.64 9.86 -10.25
CA ASP A 106 36.90 9.63 -10.93
C ASP A 106 38.06 9.41 -9.94
N PHE A 107 39.15 8.88 -10.47
CA PHE A 107 40.38 8.73 -9.69
C PHE A 107 40.84 10.09 -9.15
N ASP A 108 41.16 10.12 -7.87
CA ASP A 108 41.66 11.30 -7.15
C ASP A 108 40.76 12.55 -7.28
N SER A 109 39.45 12.34 -7.39
CA SER A 109 38.48 13.41 -7.55
C SER A 109 37.33 13.30 -6.56
N SER A 110 36.83 14.45 -6.11
CA SER A 110 35.58 14.62 -5.38
C SER A 110 34.54 15.42 -6.20
N ALA A 111 34.80 15.67 -7.49
CA ALA A 111 33.88 16.39 -8.36
C ALA A 111 32.70 15.50 -8.77
N LEU A 112 31.48 16.02 -8.64
CA LEU A 112 30.26 15.32 -9.03
C LEU A 112 30.11 15.27 -10.55
N GLN A 113 30.13 14.07 -11.08
CA GLN A 113 29.86 13.78 -12.50
C GLN A 113 28.34 14.04 -12.82
N PRO A 114 28.00 14.29 -14.10
CA PRO A 114 26.59 14.50 -14.48
C PRO A 114 25.65 13.38 -14.00
N MET A 115 26.05 12.11 -14.15
CA MET A 115 25.29 10.95 -13.67
C MET A 115 25.09 10.97 -12.14
N ALA A 116 26.13 11.33 -11.38
CA ALA A 116 26.05 11.46 -9.93
C ALA A 116 25.02 12.53 -9.51
N ARG A 117 24.94 13.63 -10.25
CA ARG A 117 23.96 14.69 -10.00
C ARG A 117 22.52 14.23 -10.27
N GLU A 118 22.30 13.41 -11.30
CA GLU A 118 20.99 12.82 -11.58
C GLU A 118 20.55 11.86 -10.46
N VAL A 119 21.49 11.04 -9.95
CA VAL A 119 21.24 10.18 -8.78
C VAL A 119 20.87 11.02 -7.56
N LEU A 120 21.67 12.05 -7.26
CA LEU A 120 21.42 12.94 -6.13
C LEU A 120 20.07 13.68 -6.25
N GLN A 121 19.65 14.04 -7.46
CA GLN A 121 18.33 14.63 -7.67
C GLN A 121 17.21 13.65 -7.30
N ARG A 122 17.28 12.39 -7.74
CA ARG A 122 16.29 11.36 -7.34
C ARG A 122 16.28 11.12 -5.84
N LYS A 123 17.47 11.13 -5.20
CA LYS A 123 17.59 11.02 -3.74
C LYS A 123 16.94 12.21 -3.03
N ALA A 124 17.09 13.42 -3.56
CA ALA A 124 16.44 14.60 -3.01
C ALA A 124 14.92 14.50 -3.13
N ASP A 125 14.38 14.06 -4.28
CA ASP A 125 12.94 13.88 -4.47
C ASP A 125 12.37 12.92 -3.41
N PHE A 126 13.05 11.81 -3.14
CA PHE A 126 12.69 10.88 -2.06
C PHE A 126 12.76 11.53 -0.67
N LEU A 127 13.80 12.32 -0.38
CA LEU A 127 13.96 13.00 0.91
C LEU A 127 12.94 14.15 1.13
N PHE A 128 12.40 14.73 0.07
CA PHE A 128 11.29 15.69 0.16
C PHE A 128 9.98 15.01 0.54
N GLU A 129 9.76 13.77 0.12
CA GLU A 129 8.59 12.98 0.53
C GLU A 129 8.70 12.49 1.99
N LEU A 130 9.91 12.12 2.43
CA LEU A 130 10.19 11.66 3.79
C LEU A 130 10.84 12.76 4.62
N VAL A 131 10.06 13.76 5.04
CA VAL A 131 10.55 14.97 5.73
C VAL A 131 11.26 14.71 7.06
N ASP A 132 10.91 13.61 7.75
CA ASP A 132 11.47 13.24 9.06
C ASP A 132 12.69 12.33 8.96
N ALA A 133 13.02 11.82 7.77
CA ALA A 133 14.17 10.93 7.60
C ALA A 133 15.49 11.72 7.66
N SER A 134 16.45 11.19 8.41
CA SER A 134 17.85 11.60 8.39
C SER A 134 18.68 10.59 7.62
N ILE A 135 19.79 11.04 7.05
CA ILE A 135 20.69 10.18 6.27
C ILE A 135 22.14 10.32 6.71
N ILE A 136 22.87 9.23 6.59
CA ILE A 136 24.32 9.20 6.65
C ILE A 136 24.86 9.10 5.23
N ILE A 137 25.84 9.95 4.90
CA ILE A 137 26.51 10.01 3.61
C ILE A 137 27.94 9.48 3.81
N GLU A 138 28.19 8.26 3.36
CA GLU A 138 29.44 7.52 3.57
C GLU A 138 30.37 7.68 2.38
N GLY A 139 31.57 8.27 2.59
CA GLY A 139 32.58 8.46 1.57
C GLY A 139 33.61 7.33 1.53
N HIS A 140 33.85 6.80 0.33
CA HIS A 140 34.78 5.69 0.10
C HIS A 140 35.78 5.98 -0.99
N CYS A 141 36.94 5.32 -0.90
CA CYS A 141 38.05 5.38 -1.85
C CYS A 141 38.47 3.97 -2.31
N ASP A 142 39.21 3.90 -3.37
CA ASP A 142 39.96 2.70 -3.72
C ASP A 142 41.26 2.61 -2.87
N GLU A 143 41.92 1.45 -2.87
CA GLU A 143 43.07 1.11 -2.04
C GLU A 143 44.35 1.88 -2.37
N ARG A 144 44.37 2.70 -3.41
CA ARG A 144 45.56 3.42 -3.86
C ARG A 144 45.74 4.71 -3.10
N GLY A 145 46.89 4.85 -2.47
CA GLY A 145 47.26 6.03 -1.67
C GLY A 145 47.64 5.67 -0.27
N THR A 146 47.55 6.62 0.64
CA THR A 146 47.70 6.39 2.08
C THR A 146 46.34 6.46 2.75
N GLU A 147 46.16 5.70 3.82
CA GLU A 147 44.93 5.70 4.62
C GLU A 147 44.46 7.12 4.99
N ALA A 148 45.41 7.95 5.53
CA ALA A 148 45.10 9.33 5.91
C ALA A 148 44.61 10.17 4.72
N TYR A 149 45.21 9.97 3.54
CA TYR A 149 44.81 10.66 2.31
C TYR A 149 43.43 10.21 1.86
N ASN A 150 43.16 8.88 1.89
CA ASN A 150 41.90 8.31 1.47
C ASN A 150 40.73 8.67 2.42
N ILE A 151 40.98 8.72 3.73
CA ILE A 151 39.99 9.27 4.69
C ILE A 151 39.64 10.72 4.31
N ALA A 152 40.60 11.58 4.09
CA ALA A 152 40.36 12.98 3.70
C ALA A 152 39.69 13.11 2.31
N LEU A 153 39.98 12.21 1.35
CA LEU A 153 39.32 12.21 0.05
C LEU A 153 37.88 11.72 0.13
N GLY A 154 37.64 10.67 0.91
CA GLY A 154 36.28 10.16 1.17
C GLY A 154 35.40 11.23 1.84
N ASP A 155 35.94 11.96 2.81
CA ASP A 155 35.27 13.09 3.44
C ASP A 155 34.89 14.18 2.41
N ARG A 156 35.81 14.62 1.57
CA ARG A 156 35.53 15.58 0.49
C ARG A 156 34.45 15.09 -0.49
N ARG A 157 34.36 13.78 -0.78
CA ARG A 157 33.33 13.19 -1.63
C ARG A 157 31.96 13.25 -0.96
N ALA A 158 31.88 12.86 0.32
CA ALA A 158 30.66 12.93 1.11
C ALA A 158 30.16 14.37 1.24
N GLU A 159 31.07 15.32 1.53
CA GLU A 159 30.74 16.75 1.60
C GLU A 159 30.28 17.32 0.25
N SER A 160 30.86 16.87 -0.89
CA SER A 160 30.39 17.29 -2.21
C SER A 160 28.97 16.83 -2.50
N ALA A 161 28.61 15.62 -2.09
CA ALA A 161 27.23 15.10 -2.19
C ALA A 161 26.27 15.87 -1.28
N LYS A 162 26.66 16.08 -0.02
CA LYS A 162 25.91 16.88 0.95
C LYS A 162 25.65 18.30 0.46
N ALA A 163 26.70 18.98 -0.02
CA ALA A 163 26.59 20.34 -0.54
C ALA A 163 25.57 20.43 -1.68
N PHE A 164 25.60 19.48 -2.62
CA PHE A 164 24.63 19.43 -3.70
C PHE A 164 23.19 19.24 -3.20
N LEU A 165 22.96 18.35 -2.22
CA LEU A 165 21.63 18.14 -1.61
C LEU A 165 21.14 19.40 -0.87
N VAL A 166 22.04 20.14 -0.19
CA VAL A 166 21.72 21.43 0.43
C VAL A 166 21.35 22.47 -0.63
N ASP A 167 22.09 22.55 -1.73
CA ASP A 167 21.84 23.50 -2.82
C ASP A 167 20.46 23.32 -3.45
N ILE A 168 19.94 22.10 -3.47
CA ILE A 168 18.60 21.79 -3.96
C ILE A 168 17.51 21.83 -2.88
N GLY A 169 17.87 22.14 -1.62
CA GLY A 169 16.92 22.47 -0.56
C GLY A 169 16.73 21.45 0.56
N ILE A 170 17.55 20.40 0.65
CA ILE A 170 17.53 19.47 1.79
C ILE A 170 18.20 20.14 3.01
N ASP A 171 17.54 20.08 4.17
CA ASP A 171 18.08 20.66 5.41
C ASP A 171 19.38 19.97 5.81
N PRO A 172 20.49 20.74 6.01
CA PRO A 172 21.79 20.18 6.40
C PRO A 172 21.77 19.42 7.73
N SER A 173 20.83 19.72 8.63
CA SER A 173 20.68 19.02 9.91
C SER A 173 20.22 17.57 9.75
N ARG A 174 19.63 17.21 8.61
CA ARG A 174 19.19 15.86 8.28
C ARG A 174 20.31 14.99 7.66
N MET A 175 21.51 15.53 7.52
CA MET A 175 22.60 14.86 6.78
C MET A 175 23.90 14.85 7.60
N THR A 176 24.38 13.66 7.89
CA THR A 176 25.67 13.43 8.55
C THR A 176 26.64 12.84 7.52
N THR A 177 27.87 13.35 7.45
CA THR A 177 28.93 12.82 6.60
C THR A 177 29.91 11.97 7.41
N ILE A 178 30.32 10.83 6.87
CA ILE A 178 31.33 9.93 7.44
C ILE A 178 32.25 9.47 6.31
N SER A 179 33.56 9.43 6.54
CA SER A 179 34.51 8.82 5.62
C SER A 179 35.07 7.53 6.19
N TYR A 180 35.03 6.49 5.37
CA TYR A 180 35.72 5.22 5.64
C TYR A 180 36.99 5.06 4.80
N GLY A 181 37.31 6.05 3.93
CA GLY A 181 38.48 5.92 3.06
C GLY A 181 38.44 4.60 2.28
N GLU A 182 39.50 3.81 2.38
CA GLU A 182 39.66 2.50 1.73
C GLU A 182 39.21 1.30 2.58
N GLU A 183 38.80 1.52 3.85
CA GLU A 183 38.57 0.44 4.83
C GLU A 183 37.36 -0.45 4.53
N ARG A 184 36.39 0.06 3.74
CA ARG A 184 35.15 -0.66 3.43
C ARG A 184 34.96 -0.83 1.92
N PRO A 185 35.77 -1.65 1.22
CA PRO A 185 35.60 -1.88 -0.20
C PRO A 185 34.34 -2.72 -0.49
N VAL A 186 33.63 -2.36 -1.56
CA VAL A 186 32.55 -3.20 -2.12
C VAL A 186 33.13 -4.37 -2.90
N ASP A 187 34.22 -4.10 -3.63
CA ASP A 187 34.95 -5.11 -4.40
C ASP A 187 36.40 -5.15 -3.92
N PRO A 188 36.84 -6.21 -3.24
CA PRO A 188 38.19 -6.31 -2.66
C PRO A 188 39.28 -6.64 -3.70
N ALA A 189 38.92 -6.77 -4.98
CA ALA A 189 39.91 -7.07 -6.01
C ALA A 189 40.80 -5.86 -6.34
N SER A 190 42.09 -6.09 -6.58
CA SER A 190 43.07 -5.07 -6.94
C SER A 190 43.16 -4.88 -8.45
N ASN A 191 42.09 -4.32 -9.05
CA ASN A 191 42.01 -4.03 -10.49
C ASN A 191 41.19 -2.77 -10.78
N ALA A 192 41.26 -2.30 -12.02
CA ALA A 192 40.62 -1.05 -12.42
C ALA A 192 39.06 -1.07 -12.24
N GLU A 193 38.41 -2.22 -12.42
CA GLU A 193 36.98 -2.36 -12.25
C GLU A 193 36.59 -2.26 -10.77
N ALA A 194 37.27 -3.00 -9.89
CA ALA A 194 37.06 -2.96 -8.45
C ALA A 194 37.33 -1.54 -7.89
N TRP A 195 38.40 -0.90 -8.32
CA TRP A 195 38.71 0.46 -7.91
C TRP A 195 37.62 1.46 -8.31
N ALA A 196 37.03 1.30 -9.50
CA ALA A 196 35.94 2.16 -9.95
C ALA A 196 34.68 1.98 -9.09
N LYS A 197 34.35 0.76 -8.69
CA LYS A 197 33.23 0.45 -7.77
C LYS A 197 33.48 1.03 -6.36
N ASN A 198 34.72 0.97 -5.88
CA ASN A 198 35.09 1.43 -4.54
C ASN A 198 35.11 2.95 -4.41
N ARG A 199 35.39 3.70 -5.50
CA ARG A 199 35.33 5.18 -5.52
C ARG A 199 33.89 5.65 -5.54
N ARG A 200 33.20 5.63 -4.38
CA ARG A 200 31.78 5.94 -4.28
C ARG A 200 31.43 6.75 -3.04
N VAL A 201 30.23 7.25 -3.06
CA VAL A 201 29.49 7.67 -1.85
C VAL A 201 28.26 6.81 -1.74
N HIS A 202 28.07 6.24 -0.57
CA HIS A 202 26.92 5.43 -0.18
C HIS A 202 26.01 6.23 0.75
N PHE A 203 24.69 5.92 0.74
CA PHE A 203 23.67 6.63 1.52
C PHE A 203 22.90 5.66 2.37
N VAL A 204 22.78 5.94 3.66
CA VAL A 204 22.04 5.14 4.65
C VAL A 204 20.95 6.00 5.26
N ILE A 205 19.73 5.47 5.37
CA ILE A 205 18.61 6.14 6.06
C ILE A 205 18.62 5.70 7.52
N GLU A 206 18.60 6.67 8.44
CA GLU A 206 18.51 6.44 9.87
C GLU A 206 17.07 6.26 10.37
#